data_08a0ae9ac4059d186daa0e56d3a3ad41
#
_entry.id   08a0ae9ac4059d186daa0e56d3a3ad41
#
_cell.length_a   1.000
_cell.length_b   1.000
_cell.length_c   1.000
_cell.angle_alpha   90.00
_cell.angle_beta   90.00
_cell.angle_gamma   90.00
#
_symmetry.space_group_name_H-M   'P 1'
#
loop_
_entity.id
_entity.type
_entity.pdbx_description
1 polymer ?
#
loop_
_entity_poly.entity_id
_entity_poly.type
_entity_poly.pdbx_seq_one_letter_code
_entity_poly.pdbx_strand_id
1 'polypeptide(L)'
;MPHDGGTMPGSLLSPDLLALAGTAAETVARLRDDGITALRAHVTEDGKVSAALIDRHQFAAHSLSWLATYAESLIQLHAWAARLSEQGRLGETEALILQIGFGEYLAQM
;
A
#
# COMPACT_ATOMS: atom_id res chain seq x y z
N MET A 1 12.87 9.29 32.32
CA MET A 1 12.60 9.12 31.83
C MET A 1 12.35 9.07 31.51
N PRO A 2 12.31 9.01 31.47
CA PRO A 2 11.92 8.72 30.89
C PRO A 2 11.70 8.49 30.40
N HIS A 3 11.52 8.26 30.24
CA HIS A 3 11.19 7.82 29.51
C HIS A 3 11.19 7.63 29.02
N ASP A 4 11.41 7.61 29.18
CA ASP A 4 11.25 7.33 28.44
C ASP A 4 11.61 6.83 27.96
N GLY A 5 12.34 6.93 28.52
CA GLY A 5 13.22 5.99 28.11
C GLY A 5 12.73 5.01 27.16
N GLY A 6 12.14 4.28 27.59
CA GLY A 6 11.50 3.44 26.66
C GLY A 6 10.99 4.17 25.45
N THR A 7 11.44 5.39 25.36
CA THR A 7 10.98 6.24 24.26
C THR A 7 11.47 5.81 22.90
N MET A 8 12.60 5.12 22.79
CA MET A 8 13.01 4.60 21.50
C MET A 8 11.94 3.67 20.93
N PRO A 9 11.50 2.67 21.70
CA PRO A 9 10.34 1.91 21.25
C PRO A 9 9.13 2.79 21.03
N GLY A 10 8.97 3.81 21.85
CA GLY A 10 7.87 4.76 21.70
C GLY A 10 7.85 5.45 20.35
N SER A 11 9.02 5.78 19.80
CA SER A 11 9.08 6.42 18.50
C SER A 11 8.66 5.46 17.37
N LEU A 12 8.96 4.17 17.53
CA LEU A 12 8.54 3.16 16.56
C LEU A 12 7.05 2.85 16.70
N LEU A 13 6.54 3.01 17.90
CA LEU A 13 5.14 2.73 18.21
C LEU A 13 4.30 4.01 18.23
N SER A 14 4.73 5.04 17.53
CA SER A 14 4.02 6.30 17.48
C SER A 14 2.56 6.09 17.11
N PRO A 15 1.64 6.80 17.79
CA PRO A 15 0.22 6.73 17.40
C PRO A 15 0.01 7.09 15.94
N ASP A 16 0.92 7.86 15.37
CA ASP A 16 0.82 8.29 13.98
C ASP A 16 1.20 7.20 12.99
N LEU A 17 1.90 6.14 13.44
CA LEU A 17 2.35 5.09 12.53
C LEU A 17 1.18 4.43 11.80
N LEU A 18 0.15 4.04 12.56
CA LEU A 18 -1.02 3.40 11.96
C LEU A 18 -1.76 4.34 11.05
N ALA A 19 -1.92 5.61 11.45
CA ALA A 19 -2.58 6.61 10.62
C ALA A 19 -1.79 6.89 9.34
N LEU A 20 -0.47 6.98 9.44
CA LEU A 20 0.39 7.19 8.27
C LEU A 20 0.31 6.01 7.30
N ALA A 21 0.31 4.79 7.85
CA ALA A 21 0.17 3.59 7.03
C ALA A 21 -1.17 3.59 6.31
N GLY A 22 -2.25 3.98 6.99
CA GLY A 22 -3.56 4.07 6.38
C GLY A 22 -3.60 5.09 5.25
N THR A 23 -3.01 6.26 5.47
CA THR A 23 -2.94 7.30 4.44
C THR A 23 -2.14 6.81 3.23
N ALA A 24 -1.01 6.14 3.47
CA ALA A 24 -0.19 5.60 2.39
C ALA A 24 -0.96 4.54 1.59
N ALA A 25 -1.66 3.64 2.28
CA ALA A 25 -2.45 2.60 1.62
C ALA A 25 -3.55 3.21 0.75
N GLU A 26 -4.24 4.23 1.26
CA GLU A 26 -5.28 4.92 0.51
C GLU A 26 -4.72 5.63 -0.72
N THR A 27 -3.56 6.27 -0.57
CA THR A 27 -2.92 6.99 -1.66
C THR A 27 -2.53 6.03 -2.78
N VAL A 28 -1.94 4.89 -2.41
CA VAL A 28 -1.54 3.89 -3.40
C VAL A 28 -2.75 3.26 -4.07
N ALA A 29 -3.83 3.04 -3.31
CA ALA A 29 -5.08 2.52 -3.86
C ALA A 29 -5.67 3.48 -4.90
N ARG A 30 -5.64 4.79 -4.63
CA ARG A 30 -6.10 5.77 -5.60
C ARG A 30 -5.22 5.79 -6.84
N LEU A 31 -3.92 5.70 -6.66
CA LEU A 31 -2.98 5.64 -7.77
C LEU A 31 -3.27 4.42 -8.66
N ARG A 32 -3.52 3.27 -8.04
CA ARG A 32 -3.92 2.05 -8.74
C ARG A 32 -5.19 2.29 -9.55
N ASP A 33 -6.21 2.86 -8.92
CA ASP A 33 -7.51 3.06 -9.57
C ASP A 33 -7.39 4.04 -10.73
N ASP A 34 -6.63 5.12 -10.55
CA ASP A 34 -6.38 6.09 -11.60
C ASP A 34 -5.61 5.45 -12.76
N GLY A 35 -4.64 4.60 -12.43
CA GLY A 35 -3.87 3.86 -13.43
C GLY A 35 -4.73 2.90 -14.22
N ILE A 36 -5.63 2.17 -13.55
CA ILE A 36 -6.56 1.26 -14.20
C ILE A 36 -7.46 2.04 -15.16
N THR A 37 -8.00 3.17 -14.71
CA THR A 37 -8.87 4.01 -15.53
C THR A 37 -8.12 4.51 -16.76
N ALA A 38 -6.90 5.00 -16.59
CA ALA A 38 -6.09 5.51 -17.68
C ALA A 38 -5.74 4.41 -18.67
N LEU A 39 -5.30 3.24 -18.18
CA LEU A 39 -4.95 2.14 -19.06
C LEU A 39 -6.16 1.65 -19.83
N ARG A 40 -7.30 1.52 -19.16
CA ARG A 40 -8.53 1.08 -19.81
C ARG A 40 -8.91 2.00 -20.97
N ALA A 41 -8.74 3.32 -20.80
CA ALA A 41 -9.00 4.26 -21.86
C ALA A 41 -8.07 4.06 -23.07
N HIS A 42 -6.82 3.65 -22.80
CA HIS A 42 -5.83 3.46 -23.87
C HIS A 42 -5.99 2.12 -24.59
N VAL A 43 -6.59 1.10 -23.96
CA VAL A 43 -6.68 -0.24 -24.55
C VAL A 43 -8.11 -0.59 -24.99
N THR A 44 -9.05 0.34 -24.83
CA THR A 44 -10.44 0.12 -25.22
C THR A 44 -10.69 0.73 -26.60
N GLU A 45 -11.34 -0.04 -27.46
CA GLU A 45 -11.72 0.36 -28.80
C GLU A 45 -13.16 -0.05 -29.03
N ASP A 46 -13.99 0.89 -29.46
CA ASP A 46 -15.42 0.66 -29.70
C ASP A 46 -16.13 0.05 -28.47
N GLY A 47 -15.74 0.51 -27.27
CA GLY A 47 -16.34 0.05 -26.02
C GLY A 47 -15.87 -1.30 -25.54
N LYS A 48 -14.90 -1.92 -26.22
CA LYS A 48 -14.38 -3.23 -25.84
C LYS A 48 -12.87 -3.18 -25.69
N VAL A 49 -12.37 -3.99 -24.76
CA VAL A 49 -10.93 -4.13 -24.57
C VAL A 49 -10.32 -4.81 -25.81
N SER A 50 -9.28 -4.17 -26.36
CA SER A 50 -8.59 -4.65 -27.56
C SER A 50 -7.30 -5.36 -27.18
N ALA A 51 -7.15 -6.61 -27.60
CA ALA A 51 -5.93 -7.38 -27.36
C ALA A 51 -4.73 -6.72 -28.04
N ALA A 52 -4.93 -6.14 -29.24
CA ALA A 52 -3.87 -5.46 -29.95
C ALA A 52 -3.39 -4.22 -29.22
N LEU A 53 -4.31 -3.47 -28.60
CA LEU A 53 -3.93 -2.29 -27.83
C LEU A 53 -3.26 -2.69 -26.51
N ILE A 54 -3.68 -3.80 -25.90
CA ILE A 54 -2.99 -4.32 -24.70
C ILE A 54 -1.54 -4.67 -25.05
N ASP A 55 -1.31 -5.34 -26.18
CA ASP A 55 0.04 -5.67 -26.61
C ASP A 55 0.89 -4.41 -26.80
N ARG A 56 0.30 -3.38 -27.41
CA ARG A 56 0.99 -2.12 -27.63
C ARG A 56 1.36 -1.43 -26.31
N HIS A 57 0.52 -1.59 -25.30
CA HIS A 57 0.72 -0.97 -23.99
C HIS A 57 1.17 -1.99 -22.93
N GLN A 58 1.83 -3.06 -23.36
CA GLN A 58 2.19 -4.18 -22.49
C GLN A 58 3.02 -3.76 -21.29
N PHE A 59 3.99 -2.85 -21.49
CA PHE A 59 4.82 -2.40 -20.40
C PHE A 59 3.99 -1.69 -19.32
N ALA A 60 3.07 -0.82 -19.76
CA ALA A 60 2.19 -0.11 -18.82
C ALA A 60 1.25 -1.08 -18.09
N ALA A 61 0.71 -2.06 -18.82
CA ALA A 61 -0.17 -3.05 -18.22
C ALA A 61 0.56 -3.89 -17.17
N HIS A 62 1.79 -4.29 -17.48
CA HIS A 62 2.61 -5.08 -16.57
C HIS A 62 2.95 -4.27 -15.31
N SER A 63 3.37 -3.03 -15.49
CA SER A 63 3.71 -2.13 -14.37
C SER A 63 2.50 -1.89 -13.48
N LEU A 64 1.33 -1.69 -14.07
CA LEU A 64 0.11 -1.49 -13.32
C LEU A 64 -0.28 -2.74 -12.53
N SER A 65 -0.04 -3.91 -13.11
CA SER A 65 -0.29 -5.19 -12.43
C SER A 65 0.54 -5.29 -11.15
N TRP A 66 1.82 -4.94 -11.22
CA TRP A 66 2.68 -4.91 -10.04
C TRP A 66 2.22 -3.88 -9.02
N LEU A 67 1.85 -2.69 -9.48
CA LEU A 67 1.35 -1.64 -8.60
C LEU A 67 0.10 -2.11 -7.87
N ALA A 68 -0.83 -2.78 -8.58
CA ALA A 68 -2.05 -3.30 -7.97
C ALA A 68 -1.73 -4.34 -6.90
N THR A 69 -0.75 -5.21 -7.15
CA THR A 69 -0.32 -6.20 -6.18
C THR A 69 0.24 -5.54 -4.92
N TYR A 70 1.10 -4.54 -5.08
CA TYR A 70 1.67 -3.84 -3.94
C TYR A 70 0.59 -3.06 -3.18
N ALA A 71 -0.34 -2.43 -3.90
CA ALA A 71 -1.43 -1.70 -3.26
C ALA A 71 -2.28 -2.64 -2.40
N GLU A 72 -2.63 -3.81 -2.92
CA GLU A 72 -3.40 -4.79 -2.16
C GLU A 72 -2.63 -5.26 -0.92
N SER A 73 -1.32 -5.50 -1.06
CA SER A 73 -0.48 -5.91 0.05
C SER A 73 -0.48 -4.85 1.17
N LEU A 74 -0.36 -3.58 0.79
CA LEU A 74 -0.38 -2.49 1.77
C LEU A 74 -1.73 -2.35 2.44
N ILE A 75 -2.82 -2.50 1.68
CA ILE A 75 -4.18 -2.45 2.22
C ILE A 75 -4.36 -3.57 3.26
N GLN A 76 -3.95 -4.79 2.93
CA GLN A 76 -4.10 -5.92 3.84
C GLN A 76 -3.20 -5.77 5.08
N LEU A 77 -1.99 -5.28 4.89
CA LEU A 77 -1.07 -5.07 6.00
C LEU A 77 -1.62 -4.02 6.97
N HIS A 78 -2.16 -2.93 6.44
CA HIS A 78 -2.79 -1.90 7.27
C HIS A 78 -4.01 -2.46 8.00
N ALA A 79 -4.86 -3.22 7.31
CA ALA A 79 -6.05 -3.80 7.91
C ALA A 79 -5.69 -4.76 9.06
N TRP A 80 -4.63 -5.56 8.87
CA TRP A 80 -4.12 -6.43 9.92
C TRP A 80 -3.69 -5.63 11.15
N ALA A 81 -2.90 -4.57 10.93
CA ALA A 81 -2.42 -3.75 12.03
C ALA A 81 -3.57 -3.03 12.74
N ALA A 82 -4.57 -2.57 11.98
CA ALA A 82 -5.73 -1.90 12.56
C ALA A 82 -6.51 -2.86 13.46
N ARG A 83 -6.69 -4.11 13.02
CA ARG A 83 -7.37 -5.11 13.85
C ARG A 83 -6.60 -5.38 15.14
N LEU A 84 -5.28 -5.50 15.05
CA LEU A 84 -4.47 -5.71 16.24
C LEU A 84 -4.53 -4.53 17.18
N SER A 85 -4.54 -3.32 16.64
CA SER A 85 -4.65 -2.11 17.44
C SER A 85 -5.97 -2.08 18.20
N GLU A 86 -7.07 -2.42 17.55
CA GLU A 86 -8.39 -2.48 18.20
C GLU A 86 -8.44 -3.52 19.32
N GLN A 87 -7.67 -4.59 19.18
CA GLN A 87 -7.62 -5.65 20.18
C GLN A 87 -6.55 -5.39 21.24
N GLY A 88 -5.87 -4.25 21.19
CA GLY A 88 -4.79 -3.94 22.11
C GLY A 88 -3.56 -4.83 21.92
N ARG A 89 -3.38 -5.39 20.71
CA ARG A 89 -2.33 -6.37 20.42
C ARG A 89 -1.28 -5.85 19.44
N LEU A 90 -1.34 -4.59 19.07
CA LEU A 90 -0.33 -3.99 18.20
C LEU A 90 0.88 -3.61 19.04
N GLY A 91 1.76 -4.57 19.27
CA GLY A 91 2.96 -4.38 20.06
C GLY A 91 4.13 -3.89 19.20
N GLU A 92 5.30 -3.89 19.81
CA GLU A 92 6.52 -3.39 19.17
C GLU A 92 6.90 -4.22 17.95
N THR A 93 6.84 -5.55 18.06
CA THR A 93 7.17 -6.44 16.96
C THR A 93 6.23 -6.23 15.79
N GLU A 94 4.93 -6.15 16.07
CA GLU A 94 3.92 -5.94 15.05
C GLU A 94 4.07 -4.58 14.37
N ALA A 95 4.40 -3.55 15.14
CA ALA A 95 4.64 -2.21 14.59
C ALA A 95 5.87 -2.21 13.68
N LEU A 96 6.92 -2.94 14.04
CA LEU A 96 8.10 -3.08 13.20
C LEU A 96 7.77 -3.80 11.89
N ILE A 97 6.97 -4.86 11.96
CA ILE A 97 6.54 -5.59 10.77
C ILE A 97 5.78 -4.65 9.84
N LEU A 98 4.86 -3.87 10.39
CA LEU A 98 4.11 -2.88 9.62
C LEU A 98 5.03 -1.89 8.94
N GLN A 99 5.98 -1.34 9.69
CA GLN A 99 6.89 -0.32 9.19
C GLN A 99 7.81 -0.88 8.11
N ILE A 100 8.35 -2.07 8.33
CA ILE A 100 9.23 -2.72 7.34
C ILE A 100 8.44 -3.04 6.07
N GLY A 101 7.24 -3.60 6.22
CA GLY A 101 6.40 -3.95 5.09
C GLY A 101 6.06 -2.74 4.23
N PHE A 102 5.62 -1.65 4.84
CA PHE A 102 5.30 -0.44 4.10
C PHE A 102 6.55 0.15 3.44
N GLY A 103 7.68 0.20 4.17
CA GLY A 103 8.92 0.71 3.61
C GLY A 103 9.37 -0.08 2.40
N GLU A 104 9.32 -1.40 2.49
CA GLU A 104 9.73 -2.27 1.40
C GLU A 104 8.84 -2.12 0.18
N TYR A 105 7.52 -2.19 0.35
CA TYR A 105 6.61 -2.08 -0.79
C TYR A 105 6.64 -0.70 -1.43
N LEU A 106 6.69 0.36 -0.61
CA LEU A 106 6.75 1.71 -1.18
C LEU A 106 8.05 1.93 -1.95
N ALA A 107 9.15 1.33 -1.51
CA ALA A 107 10.42 1.44 -2.20
C ALA A 107 10.40 0.74 -3.57
N GLN A 108 9.53 -0.27 -3.74
CA GLN A 108 9.40 -0.97 -5.02
C GLN A 108 8.58 -0.20 -6.04
N MET A 109 7.82 0.76 -5.59
CA MET A 109 6.97 1.55 -6.47
C MET A 109 7.72 2.69 -7.12
#